data_04e54788955ce7578e12d5b98fdac1a4
#
_entry.id   04e54788955ce7578e12d5b98fdac1a4
#
_cell.length_a   1.000
_cell.length_b   1.000
_cell.length_c   1.000
_cell.angle_alpha   90.00
_cell.angle_beta   90.00
_cell.angle_gamma   90.00
#
_symmetry.space_group_name_H-M   'P 1'
#
loop_
_entity.id
_entity.type
_entity.pdbx_description
1 polymer ?
#
loop_
_entity_poly.entity_id
_entity_poly.type
_entity_poly.pdbx_seq_one_letter_code
_entity_poly.pdbx_strand_id
1 'polypeptide(L)' 'MTGRVTAFSDKRGVGEITGADGTVYWFHCTRIAGGTRVIDPGTDVEFEVVPGHRGRWEADAITPRS' A
#
# COMPACT_ATOMS: atom_id res chain seq x y z
N MET A 1 -10.51 1.31 2.42
CA MET A 1 -10.60 0.73 1.05
C MET A 1 -9.85 -0.58 1.01
N THR A 2 -10.31 -1.51 0.21
CA THR A 2 -9.62 -2.78 -0.03
C THR A 2 -8.85 -2.73 -1.34
N GLY A 3 -7.82 -3.56 -1.44
CA GLY A 3 -7.01 -3.65 -2.66
C GLY A 3 -6.04 -4.82 -2.56
N ARG A 4 -5.09 -4.83 -3.49
CA ARG A 4 -4.07 -5.86 -3.54
C ARG A 4 -2.73 -5.21 -3.83
N VAL A 5 -1.70 -5.66 -3.10
CA VAL A 5 -0.33 -5.22 -3.37
C VAL A 5 0.09 -5.77 -4.72
N THR A 6 0.48 -4.89 -5.64
CA THR A 6 0.87 -5.28 -7.00
C THR A 6 2.37 -5.15 -7.23
N ALA A 7 3.06 -4.38 -6.40
CA ALA A 7 4.50 -4.26 -6.46
C ALA A 7 5.05 -3.85 -5.09
N PHE A 8 6.25 -4.28 -4.78
CA PHE A 8 6.95 -3.86 -3.58
C PHE A 8 8.45 -3.98 -3.79
N SER A 9 9.19 -2.95 -3.40
CA SER A 9 10.65 -2.94 -3.43
C SER A 9 11.17 -2.79 -2.00
N ASP A 10 11.74 -3.86 -1.45
CA ASP A 10 12.30 -3.83 -0.09
C ASP A 10 13.52 -2.93 0.00
N LYS A 11 14.29 -2.81 -1.08
CA LYS A 11 15.46 -1.92 -1.11
C LYS A 11 15.07 -0.46 -1.01
N ARG A 12 13.99 -0.07 -1.68
CA ARG A 12 13.50 1.31 -1.69
C ARG A 12 12.52 1.57 -0.55
N GLY A 13 11.92 0.53 -0.01
CA GLY A 13 10.91 0.65 1.03
C GLY A 13 9.62 1.27 0.51
N VAL A 14 9.29 1.06 -0.76
CA VAL A 14 8.07 1.60 -1.38
C VAL A 14 7.36 0.51 -2.17
N GLY A 15 6.07 0.69 -2.36
CA GLY A 15 5.28 -0.25 -3.14
C GLY A 15 4.06 0.39 -3.74
N GLU A 16 3.25 -0.45 -4.40
CA GLU A 16 2.01 -0.03 -5.04
C GLU A 16 0.89 -1.00 -4.68
N ILE A 17 -0.29 -0.44 -4.46
CA ILE A 17 -1.51 -1.18 -4.23
C ILE A 17 -2.50 -0.78 -5.32
N THR A 18 -3.11 -1.77 -5.97
CA THR A 18 -4.25 -1.52 -6.84
C THR A 18 -5.51 -1.64 -6.01
N GLY A 19 -6.24 -0.55 -5.87
CA GLY A 19 -7.47 -0.53 -5.11
C GLY A 19 -8.62 -1.24 -5.82
N ALA A 20 -9.68 -1.50 -5.09
CA ALA A 20 -10.88 -2.13 -5.66
C ALA A 20 -11.52 -1.25 -6.74
N ASP A 21 -11.22 0.04 -6.76
CA ASP A 21 -11.66 0.99 -7.78
C ASP A 21 -10.78 1.00 -9.03
N GLY A 22 -9.73 0.16 -9.06
CA GLY A 22 -8.79 0.10 -10.17
C GLY A 22 -7.69 1.15 -10.14
N THR A 23 -7.68 2.01 -9.15
CA THR A 23 -6.66 3.06 -9.01
C THR A 23 -5.42 2.49 -8.34
N VAL A 24 -4.24 2.92 -8.80
CA VAL A 24 -2.97 2.54 -8.18
C VAL A 24 -2.59 3.57 -7.13
N TYR A 25 -2.29 3.10 -5.92
CA TYR A 25 -1.89 3.93 -4.80
C TYR A 25 -0.47 3.57 -4.38
N TRP A 26 0.37 4.59 -4.19
CA TRP A 26 1.73 4.40 -3.69
C TRP A 26 1.73 4.33 -2.17
N PHE A 27 2.71 3.61 -1.61
CA PHE A 27 2.90 3.60 -0.17
C PHE A 27 4.37 3.42 0.19
N HIS A 28 4.75 3.93 1.37
CA HIS A 28 6.02 3.64 2.01
C HIS A 28 5.87 2.45 2.95
N CYS A 29 6.95 1.70 3.15
CA CYS A 29 6.93 0.55 4.07
C CYS A 29 6.53 0.95 5.50
N THR A 30 6.78 2.19 5.89
CA THR A 30 6.39 2.72 7.20
C THR A 30 4.87 2.83 7.37
N ARG A 31 4.11 2.75 6.28
CA ARG A 31 2.65 2.82 6.31
C ARG A 31 1.97 1.48 6.48
N ILE A 32 2.76 0.40 6.53
CA ILE A 32 2.24 -0.93 6.80
C ILE A 32 1.99 -1.05 8.30
N ALA A 33 0.76 -1.37 8.68
CA ALA A 33 0.39 -1.53 10.08
C ALA A 33 1.10 -2.75 10.68
N GLY A 34 1.32 -2.71 11.99
CA GLY A 34 1.93 -3.83 12.71
C GLY A 34 3.46 -3.81 12.75
N GLY A 35 4.10 -2.75 12.26
CA GLY A 35 5.55 -2.60 12.33
C GLY A 35 6.33 -3.42 11.31
N THR A 36 5.65 -4.16 10.45
CA THR A 36 6.27 -4.88 9.35
C THR A 36 6.71 -3.90 8.28
N ARG A 37 7.90 -4.12 7.72
CA ARG A 37 8.42 -3.27 6.64
C ARG A 37 8.51 -3.98 5.31
N VAL A 38 7.93 -5.16 5.21
CA VAL A 38 7.91 -5.98 4.00
C VAL A 38 6.50 -6.52 3.80
N ILE A 39 6.04 -6.49 2.57
CA ILE A 39 4.75 -7.06 2.20
C ILE A 39 4.88 -7.66 0.79
N ASP A 40 4.36 -8.86 0.60
CA ASP A 40 4.51 -9.55 -0.68
C ASP A 40 3.48 -9.06 -1.70
N PRO A 41 3.89 -8.92 -2.97
CA PRO A 41 2.91 -8.73 -4.06
C PRO A 41 1.90 -9.88 -4.08
N GLY A 42 0.65 -9.55 -4.38
CA GLY A 42 -0.44 -10.51 -4.33
C GLY A 42 -1.19 -10.55 -3.00
N THR A 43 -0.69 -9.85 -1.98
CA THR A 43 -1.35 -9.79 -0.67
C THR A 43 -2.59 -8.89 -0.77
N ASP A 44 -3.73 -9.41 -0.33
CA ASP A 44 -4.94 -8.61 -0.19
C ASP A 44 -4.82 -7.75 1.06
N VAL A 45 -5.17 -6.49 0.94
CA VAL A 45 -5.01 -5.52 2.03
C VAL A 45 -6.23 -4.63 2.17
N GLU A 46 -6.37 -4.08 3.36
CA GLU A 46 -7.24 -2.96 3.64
C GLU A 46 -6.37 -1.75 3.94
N PHE A 47 -6.76 -0.57 3.47
CA PHE A 47 -5.94 0.62 3.63
C PHE A 47 -6.78 1.88 3.58
N GLU A 48 -6.19 3.00 4.03
CA GLU A 48 -6.79 4.32 3.92
C GLU A 48 -6.12 5.09 2.78
N VAL A 49 -6.90 5.92 2.12
CA VAL A 49 -6.41 6.80 1.05
C VAL A 49 -6.14 8.16 1.63
N VAL A 50 -4.91 8.63 1.49
CA VAL A 50 -4.48 9.92 2.05
C VAL A 50 -3.80 10.74 0.96
N PRO A 51 -3.81 12.08 1.07
CA PRO A 51 -3.07 12.93 0.13
C PRO A 51 -1.57 12.67 0.24
N GLY A 52 -0.94 12.46 -0.90
CA GLY A 52 0.50 12.28 -0.98
C GLY A 52 1.18 13.47 -1.65
N HIS A 53 2.43 13.25 -2.06
CA HIS A 53 3.23 14.28 -2.72
C HIS A 53 2.72 14.55 -4.13
N ARG A 54 2.77 15.81 -4.55
CA ARG A 54 2.47 16.23 -5.92
C ARG A 54 1.06 15.87 -6.40
N GLY A 55 0.09 15.96 -5.50
CA GLY A 55 -1.31 15.69 -5.86
C GLY A 55 -1.64 14.22 -6.06
N ARG A 56 -0.74 13.33 -5.73
CA ARG A 56 -1.01 11.88 -5.79
C ARG A 56 -1.68 11.41 -4.51
N TRP A 57 -2.48 10.38 -4.66
CA TRP A 57 -3.08 9.72 -3.51
C TRP A 57 -2.19 8.56 -3.08
N GLU A 58 -2.02 8.40 -1.78
CA GLU A 58 -1.18 7.34 -1.20
C GLU A 58 -2.02 6.46 -0.29
N ALA A 59 -1.53 5.23 -0.08
CA ALA A 59 -2.13 4.31 0.86
C ALA A 59 -1.47 4.45 2.23
N ASP A 60 -2.29 4.38 3.29
CA ASP A 60 -1.84 4.45 4.68
C ASP A 60 -2.57 3.40 5.49
N ALA A 61 -2.08 3.14 6.70
CA ALA A 61 -2.68 2.16 7.61
C ALA A 61 -2.95 0.82 6.90
N ILE A 62 -1.96 0.35 6.14
CA ILE A 62 -2.11 -0.85 5.32
C ILE A 62 -2.13 -2.08 6.19
N THR A 63 -3.21 -2.84 6.14
CA THR A 63 -3.40 -4.04 6.95
C THR A 63 -3.67 -5.23 6.05
N PRO A 64 -2.82 -6.27 6.07
CA PRO A 64 -3.10 -7.49 5.31
C PRO A 64 -4.42 -8.10 5.75
N ARG A 65 -5.19 -8.58 4.79
CA ARG A 65 -6.43 -9.30 5.03
C ARG A 65 -6.15 -10.80 5.02
N SER A 66 -6.69 -11.45 5.98
CA SER A 66 -6.57 -12.91 6.09
C SER A 66 -7.80 -13.64 5.53
#